data_9b0fa9214bb77f4b1be994ba73ef218d
#
_entry.id   9b0fa9214bb77f4b1be994ba73ef218d
#
_cell.length_a   1.000
_cell.length_b   1.000
_cell.length_c   1.000
_cell.angle_alpha   90.00
_cell.angle_beta   90.00
_cell.angle_gamma   90.00
#
_symmetry.space_group_name_H-M   'P 1'
#
loop_
_entity.id
_entity.type
_entity.pdbx_description
1 polymer ?
#
loop_
_entity_poly.entity_id
_entity_poly.type
_entity_poly.pdbx_seq_one_letter_code
_entity_poly.pdbx_strand_id
1 'polypeptide(L)'
;MASMTGGQQMGRGSKDALSTFKHTFVVADATKDMAIMYASAGFYEMTQYGPEDVIGKNCRFLQGPGTDTEEVARIRRAIKNGESHCGRLLNYKKDGTPFWNLLTLAPIKNEQGAVVKFIGMQVEVTQFTEGELEKAMRPNGLSTSLEHHHHHH
;
A
#
# COMPACT_ATOMS: atom_id res chain seq x y z
N MET A 1 28.05 -4.87 -9.32
CA MET A 1 27.67 -4.82 -9.40
C MET A 1 27.00 -4.84 -9.63
N ALA A 2 27.04 -5.09 -9.61
CA ALA A 2 26.47 -4.93 -9.79
C ALA A 2 25.88 -5.15 -9.90
N SER A 3 26.20 -5.38 -9.99
CA SER A 3 25.71 -5.52 -10.04
C SER A 3 25.23 -5.90 -9.96
N MET A 4 25.28 -6.12 -10.15
CA MET A 4 24.94 -6.50 -10.16
C MET A 4 24.74 -6.72 -10.45
N THR A 5 24.94 -6.95 -10.68
CA THR A 5 24.82 -7.29 -11.07
C THR A 5 24.36 -7.72 -11.24
N GLY A 6 24.43 -8.19 -11.49
CA GLY A 6 24.12 -8.52 -11.91
C GLY A 6 23.50 -8.87 -12.19
N GLY A 7 23.27 -9.24 -12.01
CA GLY A 7 22.49 -9.55 -12.40
C GLY A 7 22.06 -9.31 -13.39
N GLN A 8 22.25 -9.38 -13.97
CA GLN A 8 21.90 -9.13 -14.90
C GLN A 8 21.59 -9.91 -15.69
N GLN A 9 21.63 -10.82 -15.45
CA GLN A 9 21.23 -11.42 -16.26
C GLN A 9 20.16 -12.23 -16.14
N MET A 10 19.50 -12.51 -15.19
CA MET A 10 18.35 -13.07 -15.17
C MET A 10 17.66 -12.88 -16.39
N GLY A 11 16.69 -13.50 -16.74
CA GLY A 11 15.93 -13.23 -17.92
C GLY A 11 15.74 -11.78 -18.07
N ARG A 12 15.99 -11.25 -19.27
CA ARG A 12 15.86 -9.87 -19.46
C ARG A 12 14.50 -9.39 -19.11
N GLY A 13 13.44 -10.07 -19.52
CA GLY A 13 12.10 -9.62 -19.20
C GLY A 13 11.86 -9.56 -17.73
N SER A 14 12.33 -10.57 -17.01
CA SER A 14 12.17 -10.61 -15.59
C SER A 14 12.94 -9.48 -14.93
N LYS A 15 14.15 -9.27 -15.35
CA LYS A 15 14.96 -8.21 -14.79
C LYS A 15 14.36 -6.84 -15.08
N ASP A 16 13.90 -6.65 -16.31
CA ASP A 16 13.29 -5.38 -16.67
C ASP A 16 12.05 -5.10 -15.87
N ALA A 17 11.22 -6.13 -15.63
CA ALA A 17 10.03 -5.95 -14.83
C ALA A 17 10.39 -5.52 -13.41
N LEU A 18 11.41 -6.12 -12.83
CA LEU A 18 11.82 -5.74 -11.49
C LEU A 18 12.39 -4.34 -11.46
N SER A 19 13.11 -3.94 -12.51
CA SER A 19 13.72 -2.63 -12.54
C SER A 19 12.70 -1.51 -12.68
N THR A 20 11.46 -1.83 -13.06
CA THR A 20 10.42 -0.80 -13.13
C THR A 20 9.76 -0.55 -11.78
N PHE A 21 10.00 -1.41 -10.80
CA PHE A 21 9.43 -1.18 -9.48
C PHE A 21 10.34 -0.27 -8.70
N LYS A 22 9.76 0.71 -8.07
CA LYS A 22 10.50 1.61 -7.19
C LYS A 22 10.12 1.29 -5.77
N HIS A 23 11.08 1.41 -4.90
CA HIS A 23 10.81 1.23 -3.48
C HIS A 23 9.86 2.34 -3.05
N THR A 24 8.71 1.96 -2.55
CA THR A 24 7.71 2.89 -2.11
C THR A 24 7.37 2.58 -0.66
N PHE A 25 7.72 3.51 0.21
CA PHE A 25 7.42 3.31 1.62
C PHE A 25 7.32 4.64 2.35
N VAL A 26 6.67 4.57 3.51
CA VAL A 26 6.61 5.69 4.44
C VAL A 26 6.96 5.17 5.82
N VAL A 27 7.45 6.08 6.67
CA VAL A 27 7.64 5.81 8.09
C VAL A 27 6.74 6.78 8.84
N ALA A 28 5.93 6.26 9.75
CA ALA A 28 4.95 7.05 10.47
C ALA A 28 5.17 6.93 11.97
N ASP A 29 4.88 8.02 12.68
CA ASP A 29 5.11 8.14 14.12
C ASP A 29 3.88 7.61 14.85
N ALA A 30 4.01 6.45 15.49
CA ALA A 30 2.88 5.83 16.18
C ALA A 30 2.44 6.62 17.41
N THR A 31 3.26 7.56 17.87
CA THR A 31 2.92 8.37 19.04
C THR A 31 2.21 9.67 18.65
N LYS A 32 2.02 9.92 17.35
CA LYS A 32 1.43 11.18 16.88
C LYS A 32 0.45 10.92 15.75
N ASP A 33 -0.56 10.11 16.02
CA ASP A 33 -1.63 9.82 15.07
C ASP A 33 -1.08 9.32 13.73
N MET A 34 -0.03 8.54 13.78
CA MET A 34 0.58 7.97 12.58
C MET A 34 0.98 9.06 11.58
N ALA A 35 1.48 10.19 12.08
CA ALA A 35 1.96 11.25 11.23
C ALA A 35 3.18 10.77 10.45
N ILE A 36 3.15 10.97 9.13
CA ILE A 36 4.24 10.54 8.27
C ILE A 36 5.48 11.37 8.58
N MET A 37 6.58 10.70 8.90
CA MET A 37 7.86 11.34 9.19
C MET A 37 8.76 11.33 7.97
N TYR A 38 8.61 10.32 7.11
CA TYR A 38 9.45 10.16 5.95
C TYR A 38 8.67 9.42 4.88
N ALA A 39 8.86 9.78 3.64
CA ALA A 39 8.30 9.08 2.50
C ALA A 39 9.38 8.97 1.44
N SER A 40 9.43 7.83 0.76
CA SER A 40 10.41 7.61 -0.30
C SER A 40 10.01 8.36 -1.56
N ALA A 41 10.98 8.56 -2.45
CA ALA A 41 10.69 9.20 -3.73
C ALA A 41 9.61 8.45 -4.49
N GLY A 42 9.63 7.11 -4.41
CA GLY A 42 8.61 6.31 -5.08
C GLY A 42 7.21 6.61 -4.57
N PHE A 43 7.08 6.93 -3.30
CA PHE A 43 5.77 7.27 -2.74
C PHE A 43 5.22 8.56 -3.35
N TYR A 44 6.08 9.57 -3.50
CA TYR A 44 5.66 10.82 -4.11
C TYR A 44 5.27 10.62 -5.57
N GLU A 45 6.05 9.81 -6.29
CA GLU A 45 5.72 9.53 -7.69
C GLU A 45 4.41 8.76 -7.82
N MET A 46 4.21 7.78 -6.94
CA MET A 46 3.01 6.95 -7.00
C MET A 46 1.76 7.77 -6.71
N THR A 47 1.83 8.64 -5.71
CA THR A 47 0.65 9.36 -5.23
C THR A 47 0.46 10.71 -5.89
N GLN A 48 1.49 11.25 -6.53
CA GLN A 48 1.47 12.56 -7.15
C GLN A 48 1.45 13.70 -6.14
N TYR A 49 1.54 13.40 -4.85
CA TYR A 49 1.61 14.43 -3.82
C TYR A 49 3.06 14.79 -3.56
N GLY A 50 3.31 16.02 -3.10
CA GLY A 50 4.65 16.45 -2.73
C GLY A 50 4.88 16.37 -1.23
N PRO A 51 6.12 16.58 -0.79
CA PRO A 51 6.43 16.50 0.64
C PRO A 51 5.59 17.44 1.50
N GLU A 52 5.27 18.61 0.97
CA GLU A 52 4.46 19.58 1.73
C GLU A 52 3.05 19.06 1.97
N ASP A 53 2.58 18.11 1.15
CA ASP A 53 1.26 17.52 1.30
C ASP A 53 1.28 16.28 2.16
N VAL A 54 2.46 15.71 2.43
CA VAL A 54 2.55 14.36 2.97
C VAL A 54 3.15 14.36 4.38
N ILE A 55 4.26 15.06 4.57
CA ILE A 55 4.97 15.01 5.85
C ILE A 55 4.11 15.64 6.93
N GLY A 56 3.99 14.93 8.05
CA GLY A 56 3.20 15.38 9.18
C GLY A 56 1.74 14.97 9.13
N LYS A 57 1.32 14.30 8.05
CA LYS A 57 -0.07 13.91 7.89
C LYS A 57 -0.25 12.42 8.02
N ASN A 58 -1.44 12.01 8.43
CA ASN A 58 -1.83 10.61 8.44
C ASN A 58 -2.17 10.20 7.01
N CYS A 59 -1.85 8.95 6.65
CA CYS A 59 -2.08 8.43 5.30
C CYS A 59 -3.53 8.41 4.87
N ARG A 60 -4.47 8.69 5.78
CA ARG A 60 -5.89 8.63 5.42
C ARG A 60 -6.26 9.63 4.32
N PHE A 61 -5.40 10.59 4.02
CA PHE A 61 -5.69 11.52 2.93
C PHE A 61 -5.70 10.82 1.56
N LEU A 62 -5.14 9.61 1.48
CA LEU A 62 -5.19 8.83 0.25
C LEU A 62 -6.51 8.08 0.06
N GLN A 63 -7.36 8.06 1.08
CA GLN A 63 -8.63 7.34 1.00
C GLN A 63 -9.66 8.20 0.27
N GLY A 64 -10.69 7.54 -0.23
CA GLY A 64 -11.74 8.24 -0.95
C GLY A 64 -13.01 7.42 -0.98
N PRO A 65 -13.96 7.79 -1.85
CA PRO A 65 -15.32 7.22 -1.81
C PRO A 65 -15.37 5.71 -1.96
N GLY A 66 -14.48 5.12 -2.72
CA GLY A 66 -14.51 3.67 -2.94
C GLY A 66 -13.69 2.87 -1.97
N THR A 67 -13.03 3.53 -1.00
CA THR A 67 -12.18 2.83 -0.06
C THR A 67 -13.03 1.98 0.89
N ASP A 68 -12.64 0.70 1.03
CA ASP A 68 -13.37 -0.24 1.88
C ASP A 68 -13.17 0.12 3.34
N THR A 69 -14.25 0.51 4.01
CA THR A 69 -14.18 0.92 5.41
C THR A 69 -13.80 -0.24 6.32
N GLU A 70 -14.11 -1.48 5.93
CA GLU A 70 -13.74 -2.62 6.75
C GLU A 70 -12.25 -2.88 6.68
N GLU A 71 -11.64 -2.67 5.51
CA GLU A 71 -10.19 -2.81 5.42
C GLU A 71 -9.51 -1.71 6.23
N VAL A 72 -10.04 -0.49 6.18
CA VAL A 72 -9.52 0.60 7.01
C VAL A 72 -9.61 0.23 8.49
N ALA A 73 -10.70 -0.39 8.89
CA ALA A 73 -10.87 -0.80 10.29
C ALA A 73 -9.86 -1.88 10.68
N ARG A 74 -9.55 -2.80 9.76
CA ARG A 74 -8.54 -3.83 10.03
C ARG A 74 -7.15 -3.21 10.19
N ILE A 75 -6.83 -2.23 9.35
CA ILE A 75 -5.56 -1.52 9.46
C ILE A 75 -5.48 -0.80 10.80
N ARG A 76 -6.54 -0.09 11.16
CA ARG A 76 -6.57 0.65 12.42
C ARG A 76 -6.40 -0.28 13.61
N ARG A 77 -7.02 -1.45 13.55
CA ARG A 77 -6.92 -2.43 14.63
C ARG A 77 -5.49 -2.97 14.75
N ALA A 78 -4.85 -3.25 13.61
CA ALA A 78 -3.47 -3.72 13.63
C ALA A 78 -2.55 -2.67 14.23
N ILE A 79 -2.74 -1.41 13.86
CA ILE A 79 -1.93 -0.33 14.40
C ILE A 79 -2.15 -0.22 15.91
N LYS A 80 -3.40 -0.27 16.35
CA LYS A 80 -3.72 -0.17 17.76
C LYS A 80 -3.05 -1.30 18.56
N ASN A 81 -3.00 -2.49 17.97
CA ASN A 81 -2.45 -3.65 18.65
C ASN A 81 -0.96 -3.83 18.43
N GLY A 82 -0.33 -2.93 17.68
CA GLY A 82 1.09 -3.04 17.41
C GLY A 82 1.45 -4.23 16.55
N GLU A 83 0.60 -4.58 15.60
CA GLU A 83 0.75 -5.78 14.80
C GLU A 83 0.99 -5.44 13.34
N SER A 84 1.62 -6.36 12.62
CA SER A 84 1.78 -6.23 11.19
C SER A 84 0.45 -6.48 10.47
N HIS A 85 0.34 -5.95 9.27
CA HIS A 85 -0.86 -6.13 8.46
C HIS A 85 -0.47 -6.07 7.00
N CYS A 86 -1.16 -6.84 6.18
CA CYS A 86 -0.97 -6.77 4.74
C CYS A 86 -2.34 -6.86 4.08
N GLY A 87 -2.61 -5.96 3.14
CA GLY A 87 -3.89 -5.97 2.46
C GLY A 87 -3.93 -4.98 1.33
N ARG A 88 -4.98 -5.05 0.54
CA ARG A 88 -5.19 -4.13 -0.56
C ARG A 88 -6.13 -3.03 -0.13
N LEU A 89 -5.81 -1.82 -0.51
CA LEU A 89 -6.60 -0.66 -0.16
C LEU A 89 -6.75 0.23 -1.38
N LEU A 90 -7.96 0.62 -1.68
CA LEU A 90 -8.18 1.55 -2.79
C LEU A 90 -7.81 2.94 -2.32
N ASN A 91 -6.84 3.53 -3.00
CA ASN A 91 -6.36 4.87 -2.72
C ASN A 91 -6.59 5.77 -3.93
N TYR A 92 -6.36 7.06 -3.77
CA TYR A 92 -6.56 8.03 -4.82
C TYR A 92 -5.33 8.92 -4.93
N LYS A 93 -4.86 9.11 -6.15
CA LYS A 93 -3.77 10.02 -6.43
C LYS A 93 -4.26 11.45 -6.31
N LYS A 94 -3.33 12.38 -6.30
CA LYS A 94 -3.68 13.79 -6.12
C LYS A 94 -4.66 14.26 -7.20
N ASP A 95 -4.55 13.73 -8.42
CA ASP A 95 -5.45 14.13 -9.50
C ASP A 95 -6.79 13.40 -9.45
N GLY A 96 -7.01 12.58 -8.43
CA GLY A 96 -8.27 11.87 -8.26
C GLY A 96 -8.30 10.49 -8.88
N THR A 97 -7.23 10.07 -9.53
CA THR A 97 -7.17 8.75 -10.15
C THR A 97 -7.12 7.68 -9.07
N PRO A 98 -8.05 6.71 -9.09
CA PRO A 98 -7.97 5.61 -8.11
C PRO A 98 -6.91 4.62 -8.49
N PHE A 99 -6.31 4.00 -7.48
CA PHE A 99 -5.36 2.93 -7.71
C PHE A 99 -5.41 1.95 -6.54
N TRP A 100 -5.09 0.69 -6.83
CA TRP A 100 -5.04 -0.33 -5.79
C TRP A 100 -3.64 -0.36 -5.20
N ASN A 101 -3.60 -0.18 -3.89
CA ASN A 101 -2.37 -0.13 -3.11
C ASN A 101 -2.26 -1.41 -2.29
N LEU A 102 -1.28 -2.25 -2.61
CA LEU A 102 -0.99 -3.40 -1.77
C LEU A 102 -0.08 -2.90 -0.66
N LEU A 103 -0.64 -2.82 0.53
CA LEU A 103 0.00 -2.18 1.66
C LEU A 103 0.47 -3.22 2.65
N THR A 104 1.72 -3.12 3.08
CA THR A 104 2.28 -3.94 4.14
C THR A 104 2.74 -3.02 5.25
N LEU A 105 2.19 -3.22 6.44
CA LEU A 105 2.54 -2.44 7.62
C LEU A 105 3.33 -3.31 8.59
N ALA A 106 4.36 -2.75 9.18
CA ALA A 106 5.14 -3.43 10.20
C ALA A 106 5.50 -2.46 11.32
N PRO A 107 5.34 -2.88 12.57
CA PRO A 107 5.69 -2.00 13.69
C PRO A 107 7.19 -1.96 13.91
N ILE A 108 7.66 -0.82 14.39
CA ILE A 108 9.06 -0.63 14.80
C ILE A 108 9.02 -0.31 16.28
N LYS A 109 9.73 -1.11 17.06
CA LYS A 109 9.72 -1.00 18.51
C LYS A 109 11.02 -0.41 19.02
N ASN A 110 10.93 0.27 20.18
CA ASN A 110 12.14 0.77 20.82
C ASN A 110 12.73 -0.34 21.70
N GLU A 111 13.75 0.01 22.46
CA GLU A 111 14.45 -0.98 23.28
C GLU A 111 13.57 -1.54 24.39
N GLN A 112 12.57 -0.82 24.81
CA GLN A 112 11.65 -1.26 25.84
C GLN A 112 10.48 -2.08 25.27
N GLY A 113 10.48 -2.32 23.96
CA GLY A 113 9.42 -3.10 23.33
C GLY A 113 8.18 -2.32 22.97
N ALA A 114 8.20 -1.00 23.13
CA ALA A 114 7.04 -0.17 22.80
C ALA A 114 7.07 0.17 21.32
N VAL A 115 5.92 0.09 20.66
CA VAL A 115 5.82 0.47 19.26
C VAL A 115 5.90 1.98 19.17
N VAL A 116 6.90 2.49 18.45
CA VAL A 116 7.10 3.93 18.32
C VAL A 116 6.88 4.40 16.89
N LYS A 117 7.01 3.52 15.90
CA LYS A 117 6.80 3.85 14.50
C LYS A 117 6.19 2.66 13.79
N PHE A 118 5.65 2.92 12.61
CA PHE A 118 5.30 1.87 11.66
C PHE A 118 5.97 2.21 10.33
N ILE A 119 6.43 1.17 9.65
CA ILE A 119 6.83 1.33 8.27
C ILE A 119 5.71 0.78 7.40
N GLY A 120 5.32 1.52 6.37
CA GLY A 120 4.32 1.06 5.42
C GLY A 120 4.96 0.98 4.06
N MET A 121 4.96 -0.22 3.48
CA MET A 121 5.44 -0.42 2.13
C MET A 121 4.25 -0.55 1.21
N GLN A 122 4.33 0.07 0.04
CA GLN A 122 3.21 0.10 -0.90
C GLN A 122 3.65 -0.41 -2.26
N VAL A 123 2.74 -1.12 -2.90
CA VAL A 123 2.92 -1.51 -4.29
C VAL A 123 1.64 -1.16 -5.01
N GLU A 124 1.76 -0.33 -6.04
CA GLU A 124 0.60 -0.07 -6.90
C GLU A 124 0.41 -1.30 -7.77
N VAL A 125 -0.76 -1.92 -7.66
CA VAL A 125 -1.06 -3.14 -8.39
C VAL A 125 -1.67 -2.73 -9.72
N THR A 126 -0.90 -2.88 -10.78
CA THR A 126 -1.32 -2.41 -12.10
C THR A 126 -1.65 -3.52 -13.06
N GLN A 127 -1.39 -4.77 -12.66
CA GLN A 127 -1.64 -5.90 -13.52
C GLN A 127 -2.43 -6.93 -12.78
N PHE A 128 -3.53 -7.35 -13.39
CA PHE A 128 -4.40 -8.36 -12.83
C PHE A 128 -4.73 -9.36 -13.92
N THR A 129 -5.01 -10.60 -13.55
CA THR A 129 -5.76 -11.46 -14.45
C THR A 129 -7.14 -10.84 -14.60
N GLU A 130 -7.83 -11.27 -15.65
CA GLU A 130 -9.16 -10.71 -15.89
C GLU A 130 -10.07 -10.92 -14.70
N GLY A 131 -10.05 -12.11 -14.11
CA GLY A 131 -10.88 -12.36 -12.95
C GLY A 131 -10.47 -11.55 -11.75
N GLU A 132 -9.17 -11.36 -11.56
CA GLU A 132 -8.68 -10.55 -10.44
C GLU A 132 -9.08 -9.10 -10.60
N LEU A 133 -9.01 -8.59 -11.84
CA LEU A 133 -9.40 -7.22 -12.09
C LEU A 133 -10.86 -7.00 -11.80
N GLU A 134 -11.70 -7.89 -12.26
CA GLU A 134 -13.11 -7.78 -12.01
C GLU A 134 -13.41 -7.78 -10.53
N LYS A 135 -12.78 -8.68 -9.80
CA LYS A 135 -12.96 -8.77 -8.37
C LYS A 135 -12.50 -7.50 -7.66
N ALA A 136 -11.35 -6.97 -8.09
CA ALA A 136 -10.79 -5.79 -7.46
C ALA A 136 -11.63 -4.55 -7.72
N MET A 137 -12.34 -4.50 -8.84
CA MET A 137 -13.13 -3.34 -9.19
C MET A 137 -14.49 -3.32 -8.50
N ARG A 138 -14.86 -4.39 -7.82
CA ARG A 138 -16.12 -4.41 -7.10
C ARG A 138 -16.00 -3.63 -5.81
N PRO A 139 -17.07 -2.95 -5.42
CA PRO A 139 -17.07 -2.29 -4.12
C PRO A 139 -16.73 -3.31 -3.03
N ASN A 140 -15.86 -2.96 -2.13
CA ASN A 140 -15.43 -3.81 -1.02
C ASN A 140 -14.72 -5.07 -1.49
N GLY A 141 -14.36 -5.15 -2.78
CA GLY A 141 -13.68 -6.34 -3.27
C GLY A 141 -14.51 -7.60 -3.22
N LEU A 142 -15.86 -7.51 -3.02
CA LEU A 142 -16.70 -8.68 -2.92
C LEU A 142 -17.00 -9.22 -4.28
N SER A 143 -17.08 -10.46 -4.29
CA SER A 143 -17.55 -11.05 -5.50
C SER A 143 -19.01 -11.03 -5.57
N THR A 144 -19.64 -11.07 -5.70
CA THR A 144 -20.63 -11.07 -5.62
C THR A 144 -21.40 -11.76 -6.25
N SER A 145 -21.40 -12.01 -6.34
CA SER A 145 -21.92 -12.51 -6.70
C SER A 145 -22.20 -12.90 -7.54
N LEU A 146 -21.82 -13.18 -7.90
CA LEU A 146 -21.81 -13.53 -8.59
C LEU A 146 -21.70 -14.19 -8.71
N GLU A 147 -21.29 -14.50 -8.00
CA GLU A 147 -21.01 -14.64 -7.95
C GLU A 147 -21.12 -15.11 -7.80
N HIS A 148 -21.51 -15.65 -7.45
CA HIS A 148 -21.64 -15.60 -7.17
C HIS A 148 -21.73 -16.03 -7.14
N HIS A 149 -21.88 -16.74 -7.11
CA HIS A 149 -22.04 -16.58 -7.04
C HIS A 149 -21.85 -16.86 -6.82
N HIS A 150 -21.97 -17.46 -6.71
CA HIS A 150 -21.85 -17.18 -6.50
C HIS A 150 -21.71 -17.28 -5.92
N HIS A 151 -21.84 -17.80 -5.83
CA HIS A 151 -21.78 -17.30 -5.35
C HIS A 151 -21.81 -17.27 -4.79
N HIS A 152 -21.92 -17.75 -4.87
CA HIS A 152 -22.01 -17.11 -4.42
C HIS A 152 -21.99 -17.00 -4.09
N HIS A 153 -22.04 -17.50 -4.34
CA HIS A 153 -22.03 -16.76 -4.18
C HIS A 153 -22.00 -16.64 -3.95
#